data_48696f7e2c03f60a9e1904ca631d72a6
#
_entry.id   48696f7e2c03f60a9e1904ca631d72a6
#
_cell.length_a   1.000
_cell.length_b   1.000
_cell.length_c   1.000
_cell.angle_alpha   90.00
_cell.angle_beta   90.00
_cell.angle_gamma   90.00
#
_symmetry.space_group_name_H-M   'P 1'
#
loop_
_entity.id
_entity.type
_entity.pdbx_description
1 polymer ?
#
loop_
_entity_poly.entity_id
_entity_poly.type
_entity_poly.pdbx_seq_one_letter_code
_entity_poly.pdbx_strand_id
1 'polypeptide(L)'
;MHNLHCEFQAPIIFVGLFYAALLVWTVFCVVLIGSKTIKTGWPLGQLMMIAFILAYTWYFSLGISTKIKIQAAGDMELTCFRRIIRIHARDVSMVEGPRFAFLPYGFIRFRLAREKAYLFCCITDEELQRMLKTMQTTNSDIKFKGV
;
A
#
# COMPACT_ATOMS: atom_id res chain seq x y z
N MET A 1 14.16 7.85 -29.58
CA MET A 1 12.85 7.54 -28.93
C MET A 1 13.07 7.59 -27.43
N HIS A 2 12.66 8.68 -26.78
CA HIS A 2 12.76 8.82 -25.33
C HIS A 2 11.72 7.91 -24.70
N ASN A 3 12.16 6.78 -24.16
CA ASN A 3 11.38 5.99 -23.23
C ASN A 3 11.22 6.83 -21.97
N LEU A 4 10.13 7.57 -21.87
CA LEU A 4 9.75 8.28 -20.64
C LEU A 4 9.49 7.24 -19.56
N HIS A 5 10.52 6.93 -18.79
CA HIS A 5 10.43 6.16 -17.58
C HIS A 5 10.00 7.11 -16.47
N CYS A 6 8.73 7.08 -16.10
CA CYS A 6 8.27 7.72 -14.87
C CYS A 6 8.43 6.73 -13.73
N GLU A 7 9.25 7.10 -12.76
CA GLU A 7 9.48 6.33 -11.56
C GLU A 7 9.04 7.16 -10.35
N PHE A 8 8.18 6.58 -9.52
CA PHE A 8 7.71 7.19 -8.28
C PHE A 8 8.11 6.29 -7.12
N GLN A 9 8.72 6.88 -6.11
CA GLN A 9 9.18 6.15 -4.93
C GLN A 9 8.67 6.84 -3.68
N ALA A 10 8.09 6.05 -2.78
CA ALA A 10 7.68 6.56 -1.47
C ALA A 10 8.90 7.03 -0.66
N PRO A 11 8.78 8.12 0.12
CA PRO A 11 9.85 8.58 0.98
C PRO A 11 10.29 7.50 1.95
N ILE A 12 11.58 7.21 1.98
CA ILE A 12 12.16 6.15 2.83
C ILE A 12 11.85 6.39 4.30
N ILE A 13 11.88 7.66 4.74
CA ILE A 13 11.57 8.03 6.12
C ILE A 13 10.14 7.66 6.48
N PHE A 14 9.17 7.95 5.61
CA PHE A 14 7.77 7.60 5.85
C PHE A 14 7.55 6.09 5.90
N VAL A 15 8.13 5.35 4.97
CA VAL A 15 8.08 3.89 4.95
C VAL A 15 8.72 3.31 6.21
N GLY A 16 9.87 3.82 6.61
CA GLY A 16 10.57 3.42 7.82
C GLY A 16 9.75 3.68 9.09
N LEU A 17 9.16 4.86 9.22
CA LEU A 17 8.30 5.20 10.36
C LEU A 17 7.06 4.32 10.41
N PHE A 18 6.44 4.03 9.27
CA PHE A 18 5.28 3.14 9.20
C PHE A 18 5.61 1.73 9.72
N TYR A 19 6.70 1.13 9.24
CA TYR A 19 7.10 -0.21 9.70
C TYR A 19 7.62 -0.21 11.13
N ALA A 20 8.30 0.85 11.58
CA ALA A 20 8.70 1.00 12.99
C ALA A 20 7.48 1.05 13.91
N ALA A 21 6.47 1.85 13.58
CA ALA A 21 5.22 1.90 14.34
C ALA A 21 4.51 0.55 14.37
N LEU A 22 4.48 -0.17 13.25
CA LEU A 22 3.90 -1.50 13.17
C LEU A 22 4.65 -2.51 14.04
N LEU A 23 5.97 -2.42 14.09
CA LEU A 23 6.81 -3.26 14.95
C LEU A 23 6.56 -2.97 16.42
N VAL A 24 6.55 -1.69 16.82
CA VAL A 24 6.24 -1.27 18.20
C VAL A 24 4.86 -1.78 18.61
N TRP A 25 3.87 -1.64 17.75
CA TRP A 25 2.52 -2.17 17.98
C TRP A 25 2.53 -3.69 18.18
N THR A 26 3.28 -4.42 17.35
CA THR A 26 3.40 -5.87 17.46
C THR A 26 4.04 -6.27 18.80
N VAL A 27 5.15 -5.63 19.18
CA VAL A 27 5.81 -5.88 20.47
C VAL A 27 4.86 -5.59 21.63
N PHE A 28 4.14 -4.49 21.59
CA PHE A 28 3.14 -4.13 22.60
C PHE A 28 2.06 -5.22 22.75
N CYS A 29 1.51 -5.71 21.64
CA CYS A 29 0.54 -6.81 21.66
C CYS A 29 1.14 -8.09 22.28
N VAL A 30 2.36 -8.46 21.89
CA VAL A 30 3.05 -9.66 22.41
C VAL A 30 3.30 -9.54 23.92
N VAL A 31 3.76 -8.38 24.40
CA VAL A 31 3.98 -8.12 25.83
C VAL A 31 2.67 -8.19 26.61
N LEU A 32 1.59 -7.61 26.09
CA LEU A 32 0.25 -7.69 26.72
C LEU A 32 -0.24 -9.12 26.82
N ILE A 33 -0.09 -9.92 25.79
CA ILE A 33 -0.45 -11.34 25.79
C ILE A 33 0.34 -12.07 26.86
N GLY A 34 1.67 -11.91 26.84
CA GLY A 34 2.54 -12.58 27.81
C GLY A 34 2.19 -12.23 29.26
N SER A 35 1.96 -10.96 29.57
CA SER A 35 1.64 -10.51 30.91
C SER A 35 0.30 -11.03 31.44
N LYS A 36 -0.70 -11.15 30.57
CA LYS A 36 -2.04 -11.65 30.94
C LYS A 36 -2.10 -13.17 31.01
N THR A 37 -1.43 -13.87 30.10
CA THR A 37 -1.36 -15.33 30.09
C THR A 37 -0.75 -15.85 31.40
N ILE A 38 0.26 -15.16 31.94
CA ILE A 38 0.90 -15.53 33.19
C ILE A 38 -0.03 -15.32 34.40
N LYS A 39 -0.88 -14.27 34.38
CA LYS A 39 -1.69 -13.89 35.54
C LYS A 39 -3.08 -14.52 35.59
N THR A 40 -3.76 -14.71 34.48
CA THR A 40 -5.20 -15.04 34.47
C THR A 40 -5.59 -16.19 33.54
N GLY A 41 -4.67 -16.73 32.72
CA GLY A 41 -4.99 -17.75 31.73
C GLY A 41 -5.97 -17.21 30.67
N TRP A 42 -5.47 -16.83 29.53
CA TRP A 42 -6.35 -16.40 28.43
C TRP A 42 -7.01 -17.59 27.75
N PRO A 43 -8.31 -17.51 27.42
CA PRO A 43 -8.93 -18.52 26.58
C PRO A 43 -8.17 -18.66 25.27
N LEU A 44 -7.90 -19.87 24.85
CA LEU A 44 -7.17 -20.19 23.62
C LEU A 44 -7.72 -19.45 22.40
N GLY A 45 -9.05 -19.28 22.31
CA GLY A 45 -9.72 -18.55 21.23
C GLY A 45 -9.31 -17.07 21.12
N GLN A 46 -9.09 -16.38 22.24
CA GLN A 46 -8.63 -14.99 22.20
C GLN A 46 -7.18 -14.88 21.73
N LEU A 47 -6.31 -15.79 22.13
CA LEU A 47 -4.92 -15.84 21.66
C LEU A 47 -4.87 -16.09 20.16
N MET A 48 -5.65 -17.02 19.66
CA MET A 48 -5.74 -17.32 18.22
C MET A 48 -6.26 -16.12 17.44
N MET A 49 -7.26 -15.39 17.96
CA MET A 49 -7.79 -14.19 17.31
C MET A 49 -6.75 -13.07 17.21
N ILE A 50 -5.99 -12.81 18.27
CA ILE A 50 -4.94 -11.80 18.26
C ILE A 50 -3.81 -12.18 17.29
N ALA A 51 -3.38 -13.45 17.31
CA ALA A 51 -2.38 -13.96 16.39
C ALA A 51 -2.84 -13.81 14.93
N PHE A 52 -4.10 -14.11 14.65
CA PHE A 52 -4.68 -13.93 13.32
C PHE A 52 -4.69 -12.46 12.90
N ILE A 53 -5.11 -11.53 13.77
CA ILE A 53 -5.12 -10.08 13.49
C ILE A 53 -3.71 -9.58 13.19
N LEU A 54 -2.71 -9.98 13.99
CA LEU A 54 -1.32 -9.60 13.75
C LEU A 54 -0.80 -10.15 12.42
N ALA A 55 -1.02 -11.43 12.16
CA ALA A 55 -0.60 -12.06 10.91
C ALA A 55 -1.25 -11.39 9.70
N TYR A 56 -2.54 -11.09 9.78
CA TYR A 56 -3.28 -10.39 8.75
C TYR A 56 -2.74 -8.97 8.51
N THR A 57 -2.47 -8.22 9.59
CA THR A 57 -1.94 -6.86 9.51
C THR A 57 -0.57 -6.85 8.83
N TRP A 58 0.34 -7.77 9.20
CA TRP A 58 1.64 -7.91 8.56
C TRP A 58 1.53 -8.33 7.10
N TYR A 59 0.64 -9.28 6.81
CA TYR A 59 0.41 -9.75 5.45
C TYR A 59 0.03 -8.60 4.51
N PHE A 60 -0.91 -7.73 4.93
CA PHE A 60 -1.33 -6.58 4.13
C PHE A 60 -0.26 -5.50 4.07
N SER A 61 0.41 -5.19 5.19
CA SER A 61 1.46 -4.17 5.24
C SER A 61 2.63 -4.50 4.31
N LEU A 62 3.04 -5.75 4.24
CA LEU A 62 4.10 -6.19 3.31
C LEU A 62 3.65 -6.20 1.83
N GLY A 63 2.37 -6.14 1.58
CA GLY A 63 1.77 -6.01 0.24
C GLY A 63 1.71 -4.57 -0.27
N ILE A 64 2.01 -3.57 0.57
CA ILE A 64 2.01 -2.16 0.16
C ILE A 64 3.17 -1.91 -0.79
N SER A 65 2.85 -1.33 -1.94
CA SER A 65 3.86 -0.93 -2.92
C SER A 65 4.56 0.35 -2.47
N THR A 66 5.88 0.32 -2.48
CA THR A 66 6.73 1.48 -2.14
C THR A 66 7.32 2.17 -3.36
N LYS A 67 7.19 1.55 -4.53
CA LYS A 67 7.75 2.07 -5.78
C LYS A 67 6.83 1.71 -6.94
N ILE A 68 6.60 2.68 -7.81
CA ILE A 68 5.83 2.52 -9.04
C ILE A 68 6.69 2.95 -10.21
N LYS A 69 6.81 2.11 -11.21
CA LYS A 69 7.41 2.43 -12.50
C LYS A 69 6.34 2.35 -13.56
N ILE A 70 6.23 3.39 -14.39
CA ILE A 70 5.31 3.43 -15.52
C ILE A 70 6.16 3.53 -16.79
N GLN A 71 6.00 2.56 -17.70
CA GLN A 71 6.66 2.53 -18.97
C GLN A 71 5.82 3.24 -20.05
N ALA A 72 6.46 3.69 -21.10
CA ALA A 72 5.78 4.38 -22.21
C ALA A 72 4.70 3.52 -22.90
N ALA A 73 4.83 2.20 -22.84
CA ALA A 73 3.83 1.25 -23.37
C ALA A 73 2.57 1.11 -22.47
N GLY A 74 2.54 1.78 -21.29
CA GLY A 74 1.46 1.66 -20.31
C GLY A 74 1.63 0.51 -19.33
N ASP A 75 2.76 -0.20 -19.36
CA ASP A 75 3.07 -1.21 -18.37
C ASP A 75 3.47 -0.56 -17.05
N MET A 76 2.86 -1.00 -15.98
CA MET A 76 3.11 -0.52 -14.62
C MET A 76 3.74 -1.64 -13.80
N GLU A 77 4.85 -1.33 -13.15
CA GLU A 77 5.52 -2.23 -12.21
C GLU A 77 5.46 -1.64 -10.82
N LEU A 78 4.78 -2.34 -9.92
CA LEU A 78 4.65 -1.98 -8.51
C LEU A 78 5.55 -2.87 -7.67
N THR A 79 6.53 -2.27 -7.02
CA THR A 79 7.46 -2.98 -6.15
C THR A 79 6.97 -2.97 -4.72
N CYS A 80 6.65 -4.14 -4.19
CA CYS A 80 6.30 -4.38 -2.79
C CYS A 80 7.44 -5.14 -2.10
N PHE A 81 7.48 -5.16 -0.76
CA PHE A 81 8.48 -5.95 -0.04
C PHE A 81 8.45 -7.45 -0.37
N ARG A 82 7.26 -7.98 -0.63
CA ARG A 82 7.08 -9.42 -0.91
C ARG A 82 7.25 -9.79 -2.37
N ARG A 83 6.86 -8.90 -3.29
CA ARG A 83 6.77 -9.23 -4.71
C ARG A 83 6.77 -8.00 -5.58
N ILE A 84 7.11 -8.19 -6.84
CA ILE A 84 6.89 -7.21 -7.89
C ILE A 84 5.59 -7.58 -8.61
N ILE A 85 4.68 -6.61 -8.70
CA ILE A 85 3.39 -6.78 -9.36
C ILE A 85 3.45 -6.02 -10.68
N ARG A 86 3.20 -6.71 -11.79
CA ARG A 86 3.13 -6.11 -13.11
C ARG A 86 1.68 -6.05 -13.56
N ILE A 87 1.21 -4.85 -13.86
CA ILE A 87 -0.14 -4.59 -14.36
C ILE A 87 -0.05 -3.64 -15.55
N HIS A 88 -1.05 -3.66 -16.40
CA HIS A 88 -1.16 -2.66 -17.47
C HIS A 88 -2.08 -1.53 -17.03
N ALA A 89 -1.76 -0.27 -17.39
CA ALA A 89 -2.58 0.90 -17.03
C ALA A 89 -4.04 0.77 -17.53
N ARG A 90 -4.28 0.02 -18.60
CA ARG A 90 -5.62 -0.29 -19.11
C ARG A 90 -6.46 -1.18 -18.17
N ASP A 91 -5.82 -1.98 -17.34
CA ASP A 91 -6.50 -2.86 -16.39
C ASP A 91 -6.94 -2.09 -15.13
N VAL A 92 -6.46 -0.87 -14.94
CA VAL A 92 -6.84 0.00 -13.82
C VAL A 92 -8.14 0.72 -14.17
N SER A 93 -9.21 0.40 -13.46
CA SER A 93 -10.53 1.03 -13.66
C SER A 93 -10.72 2.29 -12.84
N MET A 94 -10.09 2.37 -11.67
CA MET A 94 -10.24 3.50 -10.76
C MET A 94 -8.96 3.70 -9.94
N VAL A 95 -8.61 4.96 -9.71
CA VAL A 95 -7.58 5.37 -8.75
C VAL A 95 -8.26 6.18 -7.66
N GLU A 96 -8.11 5.74 -6.42
CA GLU A 96 -8.61 6.45 -5.24
C GLU A 96 -7.44 7.13 -4.55
N GLY A 97 -7.57 8.42 -4.29
CA GLY A 97 -6.58 9.22 -3.58
C GLY A 97 -6.53 8.95 -2.09
N PRO A 98 -5.57 9.59 -1.37
CA PRO A 98 -5.44 9.46 0.06
C PRO A 98 -6.70 9.96 0.79
N ARG A 99 -7.15 9.22 1.78
CA ARG A 99 -8.35 9.60 2.57
C ARG A 99 -8.11 10.77 3.53
N PHE A 100 -6.85 11.04 3.86
CA PHE A 100 -6.47 12.04 4.85
C PHE A 100 -5.68 13.16 4.18
N ALA A 101 -6.39 14.22 3.81
CA ALA A 101 -5.81 15.38 3.12
C ALA A 101 -4.84 16.22 3.98
N PHE A 102 -4.80 15.99 5.30
CA PHE A 102 -3.89 16.71 6.21
C PHE A 102 -2.51 16.07 6.34
N LEU A 103 -2.31 14.87 5.80
CA LEU A 103 -1.01 14.21 5.79
C LEU A 103 -0.30 14.50 4.46
N PRO A 104 0.99 14.91 4.50
CA PRO A 104 1.77 15.18 3.28
C PRO A 104 2.07 13.93 2.47
N TYR A 105 1.79 12.76 3.02
CA TYR A 105 1.96 11.46 2.39
C TYR A 105 0.70 10.63 2.56
N GLY A 106 0.35 9.85 1.56
CA GLY A 106 -0.86 9.04 1.61
C GLY A 106 -0.74 7.73 0.85
N PHE A 107 -1.72 6.88 1.13
CA PHE A 107 -1.89 5.63 0.40
C PHE A 107 -2.87 5.86 -0.73
N ILE A 108 -2.46 5.56 -1.96
CA ILE A 108 -3.36 5.49 -3.09
C ILE A 108 -3.79 4.04 -3.33
N ARG A 109 -4.99 3.90 -3.84
CA ARG A 109 -5.58 2.60 -4.11
C ARG A 109 -5.88 2.47 -5.59
N PHE A 110 -5.35 1.41 -6.19
CA PHE A 110 -5.68 1.03 -7.55
C PHE A 110 -6.76 -0.05 -7.53
N ARG A 111 -7.84 0.16 -8.25
CA ARG A 111 -8.86 -0.85 -8.47
C ARG A 111 -8.68 -1.45 -9.85
N LEU A 112 -8.44 -2.75 -9.90
CA LEU A 112 -8.29 -3.49 -11.14
C LEU A 112 -9.65 -3.95 -11.67
N ALA A 113 -9.86 -3.87 -12.97
CA ALA A 113 -11.10 -4.25 -13.60
C ALA A 113 -11.37 -5.77 -13.54
N ARG A 114 -10.33 -6.58 -13.68
CA ARG A 114 -10.46 -8.04 -13.76
C ARG A 114 -10.43 -8.76 -12.40
N GLU A 115 -9.61 -8.32 -11.47
CA GLU A 115 -9.31 -9.10 -10.26
C GLU A 115 -9.98 -8.58 -8.99
N LYS A 116 -10.73 -7.48 -9.03
CA LYS A 116 -11.28 -6.80 -7.85
C LYS A 116 -10.24 -6.55 -6.74
N ALA A 117 -8.96 -6.69 -7.06
CA ALA A 117 -7.88 -6.51 -6.12
C ALA A 117 -7.54 -5.02 -5.97
N TYR A 118 -7.18 -4.63 -4.76
CA TYR A 118 -6.70 -3.29 -4.46
C TYR A 118 -5.20 -3.34 -4.22
N LEU A 119 -4.47 -2.54 -4.97
CA LEU A 119 -3.05 -2.33 -4.78
C LEU A 119 -2.87 -0.99 -4.07
N PHE A 120 -2.05 -0.98 -3.05
CA PHE A 120 -1.79 0.22 -2.25
C PHE A 120 -0.38 0.70 -2.50
N CYS A 121 -0.23 2.00 -2.66
CA CYS A 121 1.06 2.65 -2.78
C CYS A 121 1.13 3.85 -1.85
N CYS A 122 2.28 4.06 -1.23
CA CYS A 122 2.59 5.24 -0.45
C CYS A 122 3.35 6.23 -1.33
N ILE A 123 2.84 7.44 -1.52
CA ILE A 123 3.36 8.42 -2.47
C ILE A 123 3.10 9.85 -1.97
N THR A 124 3.92 10.81 -2.39
CA THR A 124 3.72 12.24 -2.11
C THR A 124 2.64 12.84 -3.01
N ASP A 125 2.02 13.95 -2.58
CA ASP A 125 0.97 14.61 -3.36
C ASP A 125 1.46 15.11 -4.72
N GLU A 126 2.66 15.67 -4.79
CA GLU A 126 3.23 16.16 -6.05
C GLU A 126 3.48 15.01 -7.05
N GLU A 127 4.02 13.91 -6.56
CA GLU A 127 4.26 12.70 -7.36
C GLU A 127 2.94 12.08 -7.79
N LEU A 128 1.92 12.11 -6.90
CA LEU A 128 0.57 11.65 -7.18
C LEU A 128 0.00 12.38 -8.41
N GLN A 129 0.05 13.72 -8.43
CA GLN A 129 -0.47 14.52 -9.54
C GLN A 129 0.26 14.22 -10.86
N ARG A 130 1.58 14.04 -10.83
CA ARG A 130 2.37 13.65 -12.00
C ARG A 130 1.98 12.26 -12.50
N MET A 131 1.81 11.32 -11.59
CA MET A 131 1.41 9.95 -11.90
C MET A 131 0.01 9.92 -12.52
N LEU A 132 -0.94 10.67 -11.95
CA LEU A 132 -2.32 10.73 -12.47
C LEU A 132 -2.36 11.29 -13.89
N LYS A 133 -1.61 12.35 -14.19
CA LYS A 133 -1.48 12.88 -15.55
C LYS A 133 -0.93 11.82 -16.51
N THR A 134 0.12 11.11 -16.11
CA THR A 134 0.73 10.05 -16.94
C THR A 134 -0.26 8.90 -17.17
N MET A 135 -1.03 8.51 -16.17
CA MET A 135 -2.04 7.47 -16.32
C MET A 135 -3.21 7.92 -17.21
N GLN A 136 -3.65 9.17 -17.07
CA GLN A 136 -4.74 9.73 -17.88
C GLN A 136 -4.37 9.83 -19.36
N THR A 137 -3.11 10.12 -19.69
CA THR A 137 -2.64 10.10 -21.08
C THR A 137 -2.59 8.70 -21.67
N THR A 138 -2.39 7.67 -20.84
CA THR A 138 -2.31 6.27 -21.28
C THR A 138 -3.69 5.60 -21.34
N ASN A 139 -4.61 5.99 -20.45
CA ASN A 139 -5.96 5.47 -20.40
C ASN A 139 -6.92 6.59 -19.98
N SER A 140 -7.74 7.07 -20.93
CA SER A 140 -8.71 8.14 -20.73
C SER A 140 -9.92 7.73 -19.88
N ASP A 141 -10.18 6.43 -19.73
CA ASP A 141 -11.37 5.90 -19.06
C ASP A 141 -11.18 5.68 -17.56
N ILE A 142 -10.00 5.99 -17.04
CA ILE A 142 -9.72 5.86 -15.60
C ILE A 142 -10.54 6.86 -14.81
N LYS A 143 -11.28 6.36 -13.82
CA LYS A 143 -12.02 7.19 -12.87
C LYS A 143 -11.12 7.57 -11.69
N PHE A 144 -11.09 8.85 -11.37
CA PHE A 144 -10.38 9.37 -10.20
C PHE A 144 -11.37 9.71 -9.10
N LYS A 145 -11.08 9.29 -7.86
CA LYS A 145 -11.92 9.56 -6.71
C LYS A 145 -11.08 10.08 -5.53
N GLY A 146 -11.42 11.28 -5.06
CA GLY A 146 -10.73 11.87 -3.91
C GLY A 146 -9.31 12.35 -4.20
N VAL A 147 -9.07 12.80 -5.44
CA VAL A 147 -7.79 13.31 -5.92
C VAL A 147 -7.97 14.76 -6.35
#